data_180deb6c1120fb02aea63d5b7811e886
#
_entry.id   180deb6c1120fb02aea63d5b7811e886
#
_cell.length_a   1.000
_cell.length_b   1.000
_cell.length_c   1.000
_cell.angle_alpha   90.00
_cell.angle_beta   90.00
_cell.angle_gamma   90.00
#
_symmetry.space_group_name_H-M   'P 1'
#
loop_
_entity.id
_entity.type
_entity.pdbx_description
1 polymer ?
#
loop_
_entity_poly.entity_id
_entity_poly.type
_entity_poly.pdbx_seq_one_letter_code
_entity_poly.pdbx_strand_id
1 'polypeptide(L)'
;MVISVIKRDGKVNFDDISSKLQLLLSTSPNGEYNLTLTRKRTKRTVDQNALMWLWFSCIENETGTDKQDIHDYCCRVFNYRIVSINGEQQKVAGGTSKLNTAQMTNFLNQVQVWAATELGITLPNPEDKEFENFQNYYTQFIF
;
A
#
# COMPACT_ATOMS: atom_id res chain seq x y z
N MET A 1 -23.97 -4.81 6.61
CA MET A 1 -23.54 -6.00 7.37
C MET A 1 -22.86 -6.98 6.42
N VAL A 2 -21.79 -7.60 6.84
CA VAL A 2 -20.99 -8.55 6.04
C VAL A 2 -21.03 -9.91 6.73
N ILE A 3 -21.26 -10.96 5.96
CA ILE A 3 -21.21 -12.34 6.44
C ILE A 3 -19.88 -12.93 6.00
N SER A 4 -19.06 -13.35 6.95
CA SER A 4 -17.78 -14.00 6.66
C SER A 4 -17.97 -15.49 6.44
N VAL A 5 -17.35 -16.00 5.36
CA VAL A 5 -17.43 -17.40 4.97
C VAL A 5 -16.01 -17.96 4.90
N ILE A 6 -15.79 -19.11 5.49
CA ILE A 6 -14.50 -19.81 5.43
C ILE A 6 -14.65 -21.05 4.57
N LYS A 7 -13.83 -21.11 3.52
CA LYS A 7 -13.69 -22.31 2.67
C LYS A 7 -12.35 -22.96 2.98
N ARG A 8 -12.38 -24.23 3.41
CA ARG A 8 -11.18 -25.04 3.67
C ARG A 8 -11.32 -26.40 2.99
N ASP A 9 -10.30 -26.82 2.27
CA ASP A 9 -10.26 -28.11 1.57
C ASP A 9 -11.49 -28.34 0.67
N GLY A 10 -11.95 -27.31 0.00
CA GLY A 10 -13.12 -27.33 -0.86
C GLY A 10 -14.46 -27.38 -0.13
N LYS A 11 -14.45 -27.29 1.21
CA LYS A 11 -15.66 -27.42 2.02
C LYS A 11 -16.03 -26.10 2.70
N VAL A 12 -17.34 -25.86 2.79
CA VAL A 12 -17.93 -24.68 3.40
C VAL A 12 -19.06 -25.14 4.34
N ASN A 13 -19.20 -24.46 5.49
CA ASN A 13 -20.32 -24.71 6.39
C ASN A 13 -21.56 -23.95 5.89
N PHE A 14 -22.37 -24.60 5.07
CA PHE A 14 -23.58 -23.99 4.51
C PHE A 14 -24.66 -23.73 5.55
N ASP A 15 -24.75 -24.53 6.60
CA ASP A 15 -25.75 -24.35 7.66
C ASP A 15 -25.51 -23.03 8.42
N ASP A 16 -24.27 -22.72 8.72
CA ASP A 16 -23.89 -21.47 9.38
C ASP A 16 -24.18 -20.25 8.47
N ILE A 17 -23.82 -20.35 7.19
CA ILE A 17 -24.09 -19.30 6.20
C ILE A 17 -25.58 -19.07 6.03
N SER A 18 -26.35 -20.15 5.89
CA SER A 18 -27.80 -20.09 5.72
C SER A 18 -28.49 -19.44 6.91
N SER A 19 -28.07 -19.81 8.13
CA SER A 19 -28.63 -19.23 9.35
C SER A 19 -28.36 -17.74 9.46
N LYS A 20 -27.14 -17.31 9.15
CA LYS A 20 -26.76 -15.88 9.17
C LYS A 20 -27.50 -15.09 8.10
N LEU A 21 -27.62 -15.66 6.92
CA LEU A 21 -28.32 -15.03 5.78
C LEU A 21 -29.82 -14.88 6.06
N GLN A 22 -30.46 -15.93 6.63
CA GLN A 22 -31.87 -15.87 7.02
C GLN A 22 -32.12 -14.81 8.07
N LEU A 23 -31.26 -14.72 9.07
CA LEU A 23 -31.38 -13.68 10.11
C LEU A 23 -31.27 -12.28 9.51
N LEU A 24 -30.31 -12.07 8.63
CA LEU A 24 -30.11 -10.77 7.97
C LEU A 24 -31.32 -10.39 7.13
N LEU A 25 -31.83 -11.31 6.32
CA LEU A 25 -32.99 -11.07 5.45
C LEU A 25 -34.27 -10.88 6.24
N SER A 26 -34.45 -11.59 7.37
CA SER A 26 -35.66 -11.47 8.20
C SER A 26 -35.77 -10.10 8.90
N THR A 27 -34.64 -9.44 9.13
CA THR A 27 -34.59 -8.09 9.73
C THR A 27 -34.60 -6.98 8.70
N SER A 28 -34.53 -7.32 7.40
CA SER A 28 -34.48 -6.35 6.30
C SER A 28 -35.89 -6.06 5.76
N PRO A 29 -36.16 -4.85 5.26
CA PRO A 29 -37.43 -4.54 4.60
C PRO A 29 -37.69 -5.41 3.36
N ASN A 30 -38.96 -5.55 2.97
CA ASN A 30 -39.29 -6.25 1.72
C ASN A 30 -38.66 -5.53 0.53
N GLY A 31 -38.14 -6.29 -0.42
CA GLY A 31 -37.52 -5.75 -1.61
C GLY A 31 -36.58 -6.74 -2.28
N GLU A 32 -35.93 -6.30 -3.32
CA GLU A 32 -34.91 -7.07 -4.02
C GLU A 32 -33.54 -6.75 -3.46
N TYR A 33 -32.73 -7.78 -3.28
CA TYR A 33 -31.37 -7.64 -2.72
C TYR A 33 -30.35 -8.32 -3.60
N ASN A 34 -29.16 -7.72 -3.69
CA ASN A 34 -28.00 -8.33 -4.35
C ASN A 34 -27.15 -9.06 -3.32
N LEU A 35 -26.81 -10.30 -3.63
CA LEU A 35 -25.86 -11.09 -2.86
C LEU A 35 -24.55 -11.17 -3.63
N THR A 36 -23.48 -10.66 -3.02
CA THR A 36 -22.17 -10.59 -3.66
C THR A 36 -21.15 -11.37 -2.85
N LEU A 37 -20.34 -12.19 -3.53
CA LEU A 37 -19.25 -12.93 -2.93
C LEU A 37 -17.93 -12.26 -3.32
N THR A 38 -17.17 -11.80 -2.32
CA THR A 38 -15.86 -11.21 -2.53
C THR A 38 -14.83 -11.92 -1.67
N ARG A 39 -13.61 -12.03 -2.19
CA ARG A 39 -12.51 -12.63 -1.41
C ARG A 39 -12.12 -11.70 -0.26
N LYS A 40 -12.16 -12.24 0.96
CA LYS A 40 -11.69 -11.49 2.12
C LYS A 40 -10.17 -11.40 2.09
N ARG A 41 -9.65 -10.19 2.07
CA ARG A 41 -8.23 -9.94 2.27
C ARG A 41 -7.96 -9.87 3.77
N THR A 42 -6.98 -10.62 4.23
CA THR A 42 -6.65 -10.78 5.66
C THR A 42 -6.09 -9.52 6.32
N LYS A 43 -5.55 -8.61 5.57
CA LYS A 43 -5.26 -7.22 5.91
C LYS A 43 -5.28 -6.43 4.61
N ARG A 44 -5.74 -5.18 4.65
CA ARG A 44 -5.48 -4.27 3.55
C ARG A 44 -3.98 -4.23 3.34
N THR A 45 -3.49 -5.01 2.40
CA THR A 45 -2.17 -4.74 1.85
C THR A 45 -2.26 -3.40 1.15
N VAL A 46 -1.68 -2.39 1.75
CA VAL A 46 -1.46 -1.13 1.06
C VAL A 46 -0.56 -1.47 -0.12
N ASP A 47 -1.00 -1.13 -1.35
CA ASP A 47 -0.18 -1.25 -2.53
C ASP A 47 1.16 -0.53 -2.26
N GLN A 48 2.26 -1.19 -2.55
CA GLN A 48 3.60 -0.63 -2.33
C GLN A 48 3.79 0.70 -3.06
N ASN A 49 3.24 0.85 -4.25
CA ASN A 49 3.30 2.11 -4.99
C ASN A 49 2.52 3.21 -4.26
N ALA A 50 1.33 2.90 -3.77
CA ALA A 50 0.53 3.85 -2.99
C ALA A 50 1.21 4.22 -1.67
N LEU A 51 1.86 3.26 -1.00
CA LEU A 51 2.63 3.51 0.21
C LEU A 51 3.81 4.46 -0.06
N MET A 52 4.53 4.23 -1.14
CA MET A 52 5.64 5.09 -1.56
C MET A 52 5.19 6.55 -1.72
N TRP A 53 4.12 6.78 -2.47
CA TRP A 53 3.61 8.13 -2.70
C TRP A 53 3.04 8.76 -1.42
N LEU A 54 2.45 7.97 -0.53
CA LEU A 54 2.00 8.44 0.77
C LEU A 54 3.19 8.93 1.61
N TRP A 55 4.28 8.19 1.65
CA TRP A 55 5.50 8.58 2.34
C TRP A 55 6.13 9.83 1.72
N PHE A 56 6.17 9.92 0.40
CA PHE A 56 6.69 11.11 -0.28
C PHE A 56 5.81 12.33 -0.04
N SER A 57 4.50 12.16 0.07
CA SER A 57 3.58 13.24 0.43
C SER A 57 3.84 13.75 1.85
N CYS A 58 4.15 12.84 2.78
CA CYS A 58 4.59 13.23 4.13
C CYS A 58 5.88 14.04 4.08
N ILE A 59 6.88 13.57 3.36
CA ILE A 59 8.17 14.26 3.24
C ILE A 59 7.99 15.63 2.59
N GLU A 60 7.18 15.73 1.54
CA GLU A 60 6.83 17.00 0.90
C GLU A 60 6.22 17.98 1.89
N ASN A 61 5.23 17.52 2.67
CA ASN A 61 4.55 18.37 3.65
C ASN A 61 5.51 18.86 4.75
N GLU A 62 6.43 18.00 5.18
CA GLU A 62 7.35 18.33 6.27
C GLU A 62 8.57 19.14 5.83
N THR A 63 9.01 18.99 4.59
CA THR A 63 10.25 19.63 4.09
C THR A 63 9.99 20.73 3.08
N GLY A 64 8.83 20.76 2.44
CA GLY A 64 8.52 21.69 1.36
C GLY A 64 9.10 21.29 0.00
N THR A 65 9.80 20.16 -0.09
CA THR A 65 10.32 19.65 -1.37
C THR A 65 9.23 18.89 -2.10
N ASP A 66 9.06 19.15 -3.40
CA ASP A 66 8.06 18.47 -4.23
C ASP A 66 8.25 16.95 -4.20
N LYS A 67 7.15 16.23 -4.05
CA LYS A 67 7.19 14.75 -3.94
C LYS A 67 7.77 14.07 -5.18
N GLN A 68 7.61 14.66 -6.36
CA GLN A 68 8.22 14.12 -7.57
C GLN A 68 9.74 14.24 -7.52
N ASP A 69 10.27 15.35 -7.01
CA ASP A 69 11.70 15.55 -6.82
C ASP A 69 12.26 14.59 -5.78
N ILE A 70 11.51 14.33 -4.71
CA ILE A 70 11.88 13.34 -3.69
C ILE A 70 11.93 11.93 -4.31
N HIS A 71 10.93 11.59 -5.12
CA HIS A 71 10.88 10.32 -5.85
C HIS A 71 12.11 10.17 -6.74
N ASP A 72 12.42 11.18 -7.54
CA ASP A 72 13.55 11.15 -8.48
C ASP A 72 14.88 11.03 -7.74
N TYR A 73 15.04 11.76 -6.65
CA TYR A 73 16.22 11.64 -5.79
C TYR A 73 16.39 10.23 -5.22
N CYS A 74 15.34 9.67 -4.65
CA CYS A 74 15.38 8.32 -4.07
C CYS A 74 15.67 7.25 -5.14
N CYS A 75 15.08 7.40 -6.33
CA CYS A 75 15.37 6.49 -7.43
C CYS A 75 16.83 6.56 -7.86
N ARG A 76 17.40 7.74 -7.89
CA ARG A 76 18.81 7.92 -8.25
C ARG A 76 19.75 7.35 -7.20
N VAL A 77 19.42 7.45 -5.94
CA VAL A 77 20.29 7.01 -4.84
C VAL A 77 20.10 5.54 -4.51
N PHE A 78 18.86 5.06 -4.49
CA PHE A 78 18.52 3.72 -3.99
C PHE A 78 18.14 2.73 -5.09
N ASN A 79 17.84 3.21 -6.30
CA ASN A 79 17.40 2.38 -7.42
C ASN A 79 18.11 2.81 -8.70
N TYR A 80 19.42 2.95 -8.63
CA TYR A 80 20.20 3.27 -9.82
C TYR A 80 20.56 2.02 -10.60
N ARG A 81 20.84 2.21 -11.88
CA ARG A 81 21.45 1.19 -12.72
C ARG A 81 22.65 1.79 -13.44
N ILE A 82 23.58 0.92 -13.82
CA ILE A 82 24.75 1.33 -14.58
C ILE A 82 24.51 0.99 -16.05
N VAL A 83 24.67 1.98 -16.92
CA VAL A 83 24.52 1.83 -18.37
C VAL A 83 25.83 2.24 -19.03
N SER A 84 26.14 1.64 -20.19
CA SER A 84 27.27 2.03 -21.00
C SER A 84 26.80 3.02 -22.08
N ILE A 85 27.37 4.22 -22.08
CA ILE A 85 27.10 5.25 -23.07
C ILE A 85 28.46 5.64 -23.69
N ASN A 86 28.63 5.42 -24.97
CA ASN A 86 29.89 5.68 -25.68
C ASN A 86 31.13 5.05 -25.04
N GLY A 87 30.96 3.80 -24.51
CA GLY A 87 32.05 3.08 -23.86
C GLY A 87 32.32 3.51 -22.43
N GLU A 88 31.63 4.53 -21.92
CA GLU A 88 31.74 4.97 -20.52
C GLU A 88 30.58 4.45 -19.71
N GLN A 89 30.87 4.03 -18.49
CA GLN A 89 29.83 3.61 -17.55
C GLN A 89 29.22 4.81 -16.87
N GLN A 90 27.89 4.92 -16.96
CA GLN A 90 27.12 6.00 -16.34
C GLN A 90 26.07 5.44 -15.40
N LYS A 91 25.86 6.15 -14.29
CA LYS A 91 24.86 5.82 -13.29
C LYS A 91 23.59 6.59 -13.60
N VAL A 92 22.49 5.87 -13.84
CA VAL A 92 21.19 6.47 -14.15
C VAL A 92 20.13 6.02 -13.16
N ALA A 93 19.12 6.84 -12.91
CA ALA A 93 18.00 6.48 -12.07
C ALA A 93 17.15 5.40 -12.75
N GLY A 94 16.80 4.37 -11.98
CA GLY A 94 15.83 3.36 -12.40
C GLY A 94 14.41 3.77 -12.04
N GLY A 95 13.43 3.37 -12.85
CA GLY A 95 12.01 3.55 -12.51
C GLY A 95 11.52 2.49 -11.55
N THR A 96 10.65 2.87 -10.61
CA THR A 96 10.07 1.93 -9.65
C THR A 96 9.06 0.97 -10.28
N SER A 97 8.50 1.33 -11.44
CA SER A 97 7.53 0.50 -12.17
C SER A 97 8.11 -0.85 -12.63
N LYS A 98 9.42 -0.97 -12.73
CA LYS A 98 10.11 -2.20 -13.14
C LYS A 98 10.52 -3.08 -11.96
N LEU A 99 10.31 -2.65 -10.74
CA LEU A 99 10.69 -3.41 -9.54
C LEU A 99 9.65 -4.49 -9.24
N ASN A 100 10.13 -5.69 -8.93
CA ASN A 100 9.28 -6.73 -8.36
C ASN A 100 9.00 -6.43 -6.88
N THR A 101 8.15 -7.24 -6.24
CA THR A 101 7.75 -7.02 -4.84
C THR A 101 8.95 -6.99 -3.88
N ALA A 102 9.89 -7.91 -4.04
CA ALA A 102 11.07 -7.98 -3.18
C ALA A 102 11.99 -6.77 -3.37
N GLN A 103 12.20 -6.35 -4.61
CA GLN A 103 13.00 -5.18 -4.94
C GLN A 103 12.33 -3.89 -4.42
N MET A 104 11.01 -3.78 -4.56
CA MET A 104 10.26 -2.64 -4.05
C MET A 104 10.30 -2.57 -2.53
N THR A 105 10.20 -3.70 -1.84
CA THR A 105 10.36 -3.78 -0.38
C THR A 105 11.73 -3.25 0.04
N ASN A 106 12.79 -3.66 -0.65
CA ASN A 106 14.14 -3.20 -0.36
C ASN A 106 14.30 -1.69 -0.60
N PHE A 107 13.75 -1.19 -1.70
CA PHE A 107 13.74 0.24 -2.01
C PHE A 107 13.01 1.04 -0.92
N LEU A 108 11.83 0.61 -0.51
CA LEU A 108 11.04 1.28 0.53
C LEU A 108 11.75 1.25 1.89
N ASN A 109 12.42 0.15 2.24
CA ASN A 109 13.21 0.07 3.47
C ASN A 109 14.35 1.09 3.47
N GLN A 110 15.02 1.27 2.35
CA GLN A 110 16.09 2.26 2.22
C GLN A 110 15.54 3.69 2.32
N VAL A 111 14.40 3.98 1.72
CA VAL A 111 13.72 5.27 1.85
C VAL A 111 13.37 5.55 3.31
N GLN A 112 12.82 4.57 4.00
CA GLN A 112 12.42 4.69 5.40
C GLN A 112 13.62 5.01 6.30
N VAL A 113 14.73 4.31 6.12
CA VAL A 113 15.97 4.56 6.88
C VAL A 113 16.54 5.94 6.56
N TRP A 114 16.59 6.30 5.30
CA TRP A 114 17.07 7.61 4.85
C TRP A 114 16.25 8.74 5.47
N ALA A 115 14.92 8.65 5.44
CA ALA A 115 14.05 9.68 6.00
C ALA A 115 14.25 9.82 7.51
N ALA A 116 14.41 8.71 8.23
CA ALA A 116 14.64 8.73 9.67
C ALA A 116 16.01 9.32 10.02
N THR A 117 17.06 8.96 9.29
CA THR A 117 18.43 9.36 9.62
C THR A 117 18.79 10.75 9.11
N GLU A 118 18.36 11.10 7.89
CA GLU A 118 18.75 12.37 7.25
C GLU A 118 17.72 13.49 7.44
N LEU A 119 16.44 13.14 7.56
CA LEU A 119 15.37 14.14 7.68
C LEU A 119 14.71 14.16 9.04
N GLY A 120 14.98 13.17 9.89
CA GLY A 120 14.34 13.04 11.19
C GLY A 120 12.84 12.72 11.09
N ILE A 121 12.41 12.15 9.97
CA ILE A 121 11.01 11.80 9.69
C ILE A 121 10.81 10.31 9.87
N THR A 122 9.89 9.91 10.74
CA THR A 122 9.51 8.52 10.92
C THR A 122 8.36 8.17 9.98
N LEU A 123 8.62 7.27 9.03
CA LEU A 123 7.62 6.77 8.10
C LEU A 123 7.07 5.44 8.61
N PRO A 124 5.78 5.36 9.00
CA PRO A 124 5.22 4.12 9.57
C PRO A 124 5.00 3.06 8.51
N ASN A 125 5.11 1.80 8.93
CA ASN A 125 4.71 0.66 8.12
C ASN A 125 3.19 0.45 8.21
N PRO A 126 2.57 -0.21 7.21
CA PRO A 126 1.11 -0.42 7.21
C PRO A 126 0.57 -1.19 8.42
N GLU A 127 1.39 -2.03 9.06
CA GLU A 127 1.03 -2.80 10.25
C GLU A 127 1.17 -2.02 11.57
N ASP A 128 1.76 -0.83 11.55
CA ASP A 128 1.93 -0.01 12.75
C ASP A 128 0.61 0.62 13.18
N LYS A 129 0.44 0.80 14.49
CA LYS A 129 -0.80 1.33 15.07
C LYS A 129 -1.12 2.74 14.58
N GLU A 130 -0.11 3.56 14.36
CA GLU A 130 -0.24 4.94 13.91
C GLU A 130 -0.52 5.07 12.41
N PHE A 131 -0.42 3.97 11.65
CA PHE A 131 -0.49 4.04 10.20
C PHE A 131 -1.82 4.60 9.69
N GLU A 132 -2.94 4.21 10.28
CA GLU A 132 -4.26 4.69 9.86
C GLU A 132 -4.37 6.20 10.00
N ASN A 133 -3.95 6.77 11.13
CA ASN A 133 -3.95 8.21 11.34
C ASN A 133 -2.99 8.92 10.39
N PHE A 134 -1.82 8.35 10.17
CA PHE A 134 -0.85 8.85 9.21
C PHE A 134 -1.43 8.87 7.80
N GLN A 135 -2.03 7.78 7.37
CA GLN A 135 -2.64 7.65 6.05
C GLN A 135 -3.77 8.68 5.86
N ASN A 136 -4.66 8.82 6.84
CA ASN A 136 -5.76 9.76 6.77
C ASN A 136 -5.27 11.21 6.68
N TYR A 137 -4.21 11.55 7.42
CA TYR A 137 -3.65 12.90 7.42
C TYR A 137 -2.99 13.24 6.08
N TYR A 138 -2.11 12.37 5.58
CA TYR A 138 -1.31 12.68 4.39
C TYR A 138 -2.02 12.38 3.08
N THR A 139 -3.07 11.57 3.05
CA THR A 139 -3.86 11.30 1.84
C THR A 139 -4.47 12.59 1.26
N GLN A 140 -4.82 13.56 2.09
CA GLN A 140 -5.37 14.84 1.64
C GLN A 140 -4.39 15.66 0.78
N PHE A 141 -3.08 15.37 0.83
CA PHE A 141 -2.05 16.09 0.09
C PHE A 141 -1.65 15.40 -1.22
N ILE A 142 -2.24 14.23 -1.54
CA ILE A 142 -1.90 13.49 -2.76
C ILE A 142 -2.52 14.13 -4.00
N PHE A 143 -3.58 14.84 -3.85
CA PHE A 143 -4.33 15.51 -4.93
C PHE A 143 -3.94 16.97 -5.08
#